data_d690d9b0e4fbfec6032f47ebe9220fb9
#
_entry.id   d690d9b0e4fbfec6032f47ebe9220fb9
#
_cell.length_a   1.000
_cell.length_b   1.000
_cell.length_c   1.000
_cell.angle_alpha   90.00
_cell.angle_beta   90.00
_cell.angle_gamma   90.00
#
_symmetry.space_group_name_H-M   'P 1'
#
loop_
_entity.id
_entity.type
_entity.pdbx_description
1 polymer ?
#
loop_
_entity_poly.entity_id
_entity_poly.type
_entity_poly.pdbx_seq_one_letter_code
_entity_poly.pdbx_strand_id
1 'polypeptide(L)'
;MVMDYAQIAKDVTSLRVTPHMRDYEETCANWSWDAVRAELDRPGGLVNQAHECIDRHALGARRDKVAMIWEGANGTVERHTFDEMRRQSNRFANVLRGLGVAKGERVFLFADRIQ
;
A
#
# COMPACT_ATOMS: atom_id res chain seq x y z
N MET A 1 -35.25 11.97 13.00
CA MET A 1 -35.19 12.95 11.91
C MET A 1 -34.05 12.50 11.00
N VAL A 2 -34.36 11.85 9.88
CA VAL A 2 -33.37 11.46 8.87
C VAL A 2 -33.05 12.73 8.09
N MET A 3 -31.81 13.19 8.14
CA MET A 3 -31.39 14.30 7.27
C MET A 3 -31.28 13.78 5.84
N ASP A 4 -32.08 14.33 4.98
CA ASP A 4 -32.00 14.08 3.54
C ASP A 4 -30.87 14.98 2.97
N TYR A 5 -29.75 14.37 2.63
CA TYR A 5 -28.63 15.08 2.01
C TYR A 5 -28.77 15.00 0.49
N ALA A 6 -28.62 16.12 -0.18
CA ALA A 6 -28.59 16.16 -1.63
C ALA A 6 -27.47 15.27 -2.17
N GLN A 7 -27.78 14.40 -3.10
CA GLN A 7 -26.81 13.54 -3.76
C GLN A 7 -25.84 14.39 -4.60
N ILE A 8 -24.55 14.26 -4.34
CA ILE A 8 -23.49 14.93 -5.11
C ILE A 8 -23.12 14.02 -6.28
N ALA A 9 -23.58 14.35 -7.46
CA ALA A 9 -23.16 13.68 -8.70
C ALA A 9 -21.86 14.35 -9.21
N LYS A 10 -20.82 13.54 -9.44
CA LYS A 10 -19.58 14.00 -10.06
C LYS A 10 -19.59 13.68 -11.54
N ASP A 11 -19.25 14.66 -12.36
CA ASP A 11 -19.02 14.42 -13.78
C ASP A 11 -17.66 13.72 -13.95
N VAL A 12 -17.71 12.41 -14.17
CA VAL A 12 -16.52 11.57 -14.34
C VAL A 12 -15.76 11.88 -15.65
N THR A 13 -16.42 12.52 -16.62
CA THR A 13 -15.79 12.89 -17.91
C THR A 13 -14.84 14.08 -17.77
N SER A 14 -15.06 14.93 -16.76
CA SER A 14 -14.23 16.11 -16.47
C SER A 14 -12.98 15.79 -15.62
N LEU A 15 -12.84 14.57 -15.11
CA LEU A 15 -11.73 14.19 -14.26
C LEU A 15 -10.44 14.00 -15.06
N ARG A 16 -9.34 14.60 -14.59
CA ARG A 16 -8.01 14.45 -15.21
C ARG A 16 -7.49 13.02 -15.20
N VAL A 17 -7.89 12.25 -14.21
CA VAL A 17 -7.53 10.83 -14.06
C VAL A 17 -8.83 10.03 -13.97
N THR A 18 -8.94 9.00 -14.78
CA THR A 18 -10.06 8.08 -14.75
C THR A 18 -10.14 7.37 -13.39
N PRO A 19 -11.29 7.38 -12.71
CA PRO A 19 -11.48 6.64 -11.46
C PRO A 19 -11.30 5.13 -11.69
N HIS A 20 -10.76 4.43 -10.69
CA HIS A 20 -10.70 2.95 -10.71
C HIS A 20 -12.09 2.32 -10.74
N MET A 21 -13.05 2.92 -10.05
CA MET A 21 -14.46 2.54 -10.08
C MET A 21 -15.24 3.63 -10.84
N ARG A 22 -15.73 3.31 -12.03
CA ARG A 22 -16.53 4.20 -12.86
C ARG A 22 -18.02 4.01 -12.59
N ASP A 23 -18.43 2.77 -12.48
CA ASP A 23 -19.78 2.33 -12.25
C ASP A 23 -19.79 1.27 -11.15
N TYR A 24 -20.59 1.48 -10.12
CA TYR A 24 -20.65 0.59 -8.96
C TYR A 24 -21.30 -0.75 -9.31
N GLU A 25 -22.42 -0.71 -10.02
CA GLU A 25 -23.20 -1.90 -10.37
C GLU A 25 -22.40 -2.81 -11.32
N GLU A 26 -21.78 -2.22 -12.35
CA GLU A 26 -20.91 -2.94 -13.27
C GLU A 26 -19.70 -3.53 -12.53
N THR A 27 -19.10 -2.78 -11.62
CA THR A 27 -17.96 -3.25 -10.83
C THR A 27 -18.38 -4.42 -9.94
N CYS A 28 -19.52 -4.34 -9.26
CA CYS A 28 -20.02 -5.43 -8.42
C CYS A 28 -20.35 -6.69 -9.22
N ALA A 29 -20.93 -6.53 -10.42
CA ALA A 29 -21.30 -7.66 -11.28
C ALA A 29 -20.08 -8.44 -11.81
N ASN A 30 -18.96 -7.73 -12.06
CA ASN A 30 -17.76 -8.30 -12.69
C ASN A 30 -16.62 -8.60 -11.70
N TRP A 31 -16.77 -8.21 -10.43
CA TRP A 31 -15.72 -8.38 -9.45
C TRP A 31 -15.60 -9.83 -8.96
N SER A 32 -14.38 -10.33 -8.84
CA SER A 32 -14.11 -11.62 -8.22
C SER A 32 -12.77 -11.63 -7.49
N TRP A 33 -12.69 -12.43 -6.42
CA TRP A 33 -11.42 -12.65 -5.71
C TRP A 33 -10.36 -13.29 -6.58
N ASP A 34 -10.74 -14.10 -7.55
CA ASP A 34 -9.78 -14.76 -8.44
C ASP A 34 -9.15 -13.77 -9.41
N ALA A 35 -9.92 -12.80 -9.91
CA ALA A 35 -9.39 -11.69 -10.71
C ALA A 35 -8.39 -10.86 -9.89
N VAL A 36 -8.74 -10.49 -8.65
CA VAL A 36 -7.83 -9.76 -7.76
C VAL A 36 -6.56 -10.55 -7.46
N ARG A 37 -6.67 -11.85 -7.19
CA ARG A 37 -5.51 -12.71 -6.95
C ARG A 37 -4.61 -12.84 -8.17
N ALA A 38 -5.18 -12.78 -9.38
CA ALA A 38 -4.41 -12.85 -10.61
C ALA A 38 -3.56 -11.59 -10.85
N GLU A 39 -3.95 -10.44 -10.28
CA GLU A 39 -3.19 -9.19 -10.37
C GLU A 39 -2.00 -9.14 -9.40
N LEU A 40 -2.01 -10.00 -8.37
CA LEU A 40 -0.94 -10.03 -7.38
C LEU A 40 0.27 -10.80 -7.90
N ASP A 41 1.46 -10.21 -7.71
CA ASP A 41 2.72 -10.92 -7.90
C ASP A 41 2.97 -11.82 -6.68
N ARG A 42 2.84 -13.13 -6.85
CA ARG A 42 2.88 -14.12 -5.76
C ARG A 42 4.14 -14.97 -5.82
N PRO A 43 5.31 -14.45 -5.43
CA PRO A 43 6.54 -15.23 -5.42
C PRO A 43 6.39 -16.49 -4.55
N GLY A 44 6.62 -17.66 -5.14
CA GLY A 44 6.41 -18.94 -4.46
C GLY A 44 4.94 -19.31 -4.21
N GLY A 45 3.98 -18.64 -4.90
CA GLY A 45 2.54 -18.92 -4.80
C GLY A 45 1.85 -18.32 -3.57
N LEU A 46 2.57 -17.59 -2.73
CA LEU A 46 2.05 -16.95 -1.52
C LEU A 46 1.99 -15.43 -1.68
N VAL A 47 0.96 -14.80 -1.12
CA VAL A 47 0.86 -13.36 -1.06
C VAL A 47 1.78 -12.84 0.04
N ASN A 48 2.70 -11.95 -0.32
CA ASN A 48 3.55 -11.23 0.62
C ASN A 48 3.23 -9.73 0.51
N GLN A 49 2.65 -9.17 1.56
CA GLN A 49 2.24 -7.77 1.57
C GLN A 49 3.41 -6.81 1.35
N ALA A 50 4.57 -7.04 1.95
CA ALA A 50 5.74 -6.18 1.75
C ALA A 50 6.22 -6.24 0.29
N HIS A 51 6.19 -7.43 -0.33
CA HIS A 51 6.50 -7.59 -1.74
C HIS A 51 5.51 -6.82 -2.63
N GLU A 52 4.21 -7.00 -2.41
CA GLU A 52 3.17 -6.34 -3.22
C GLU A 52 3.20 -4.82 -3.10
N CYS A 53 3.38 -4.29 -1.89
CA CYS A 53 3.32 -2.85 -1.65
C CYS A 53 4.64 -2.13 -1.95
N ILE A 54 5.79 -2.81 -1.86
CA ILE A 54 7.10 -2.18 -1.91
C ILE A 54 8.02 -2.84 -2.93
N ASP A 55 8.33 -4.14 -2.77
CA ASP A 55 9.44 -4.77 -3.51
C ASP A 55 9.19 -4.80 -5.02
N ARG A 56 7.99 -5.19 -5.46
CA ARG A 56 7.66 -5.21 -6.91
C ARG A 56 7.80 -3.84 -7.57
N HIS A 57 7.55 -2.77 -6.82
CA HIS A 57 7.71 -1.40 -7.30
C HIS A 57 9.18 -0.96 -7.28
N ALA A 58 9.92 -1.34 -6.23
CA ALA A 58 11.34 -1.04 -6.10
C ALA A 58 12.21 -1.79 -7.11
N LEU A 59 11.77 -2.96 -7.58
CA LEU A 59 12.45 -3.76 -8.59
C LEU A 59 12.09 -3.35 -10.03
N GLY A 60 11.09 -2.47 -10.20
CA GLY A 60 10.61 -2.00 -11.49
C GLY A 60 10.86 -0.51 -11.75
N ALA A 61 10.11 0.06 -12.68
CA ALA A 61 10.24 1.45 -13.12
C ALA A 61 9.94 2.50 -12.04
N ARG A 62 9.38 2.09 -10.90
CA ARG A 62 9.07 2.99 -9.77
C ARG A 62 10.16 3.06 -8.72
N ARG A 63 11.31 2.45 -8.94
CA ARG A 63 12.42 2.33 -7.98
C ARG A 63 12.71 3.63 -7.25
N ASP A 64 12.95 4.70 -8.01
CA ASP A 64 13.37 6.00 -7.48
C ASP A 64 12.19 6.97 -7.26
N LYS A 65 10.95 6.49 -7.43
CA LYS A 65 9.75 7.26 -7.13
C LYS A 65 9.57 7.36 -5.60
N VAL A 66 9.18 8.54 -5.11
CA VAL A 66 8.82 8.73 -3.71
C VAL A 66 7.63 7.84 -3.36
N ALA A 67 7.84 6.95 -2.40
CA ALA A 67 6.83 6.03 -1.87
C ALA A 67 6.19 6.55 -0.59
N MET A 68 6.95 7.26 0.24
CA MET A 68 6.49 7.81 1.51
C MET A 68 7.03 9.22 1.70
N ILE A 69 6.19 10.10 2.20
CA ILE A 69 6.56 11.41 2.71
C ILE A 69 6.23 11.41 4.20
N TRP A 70 7.24 11.65 5.02
CA TRP A 70 7.08 11.81 6.46
C TRP A 70 7.23 13.28 6.83
N GLU A 71 6.33 13.77 7.69
CA GLU A 71 6.37 15.12 8.20
C GLU A 71 6.37 15.08 9.73
N GLY A 72 7.45 15.57 10.32
CA GLY A 72 7.62 15.64 11.76
C GLY A 72 6.89 16.83 12.39
N ALA A 73 6.61 16.74 13.68
CA ALA A 73 5.95 17.80 14.45
C ALA A 73 6.71 19.13 14.44
N ASN A 74 8.01 19.10 14.17
CA ASN A 74 8.88 20.28 14.05
C ASN A 74 8.94 20.86 12.62
N GLY A 75 8.13 20.33 11.70
CA GLY A 75 8.10 20.73 10.29
C GLY A 75 9.19 20.10 9.40
N THR A 76 9.98 19.17 9.92
CA THR A 76 10.93 18.41 9.10
C THR A 76 10.18 17.52 8.13
N VAL A 77 10.52 17.57 6.84
CA VAL A 77 9.92 16.75 5.80
C VAL A 77 10.98 15.81 5.22
N GLU A 78 10.70 14.52 5.28
CA GLU A 78 11.54 13.49 4.68
C GLU A 78 10.80 12.75 3.58
N ARG A 79 11.54 12.36 2.54
CA ARG A 79 10.99 11.64 1.39
C ARG A 79 11.77 10.37 1.19
N HIS A 80 11.05 9.25 1.11
CA HIS A 80 11.63 7.92 0.95
C HIS A 80 11.15 7.32 -0.36
N THR A 81 12.09 6.84 -1.17
CA THR A 81 11.80 6.14 -2.42
C THR A 81 11.37 4.69 -2.16
N PHE A 82 10.80 4.03 -3.16
CA PHE A 82 10.47 2.60 -3.07
C PHE A 82 11.72 1.75 -2.77
N ASP A 83 12.88 2.07 -3.36
CA ASP A 83 14.10 1.32 -3.10
C ASP A 83 14.63 1.52 -1.67
N GLU A 84 14.53 2.72 -1.12
CA GLU A 84 14.87 2.98 0.27
C GLU A 84 13.94 2.24 1.23
N MET A 85 12.63 2.28 1.00
CA MET A 85 11.65 1.53 1.79
C MET A 85 11.93 0.02 1.74
N ARG A 86 12.25 -0.54 0.56
CA ARG A 86 12.65 -1.94 0.41
C ARG A 86 13.87 -2.27 1.25
N ARG A 87 14.90 -1.44 1.19
CA ARG A 87 16.13 -1.66 1.98
C ARG A 87 15.87 -1.60 3.48
N GLN A 88 15.05 -0.65 3.94
CA GLN A 88 14.70 -0.51 5.36
C GLN A 88 13.86 -1.69 5.86
N SER A 89 12.84 -2.09 5.12
CA SER A 89 12.02 -3.26 5.51
C SER A 89 12.83 -4.55 5.57
N ASN A 90 13.76 -4.75 4.62
CA ASN A 90 14.65 -5.91 4.63
C ASN A 90 15.65 -5.89 5.82
N ARG A 91 16.17 -4.70 6.19
CA ARG A 91 16.99 -4.56 7.40
C ARG A 91 16.21 -4.93 8.65
N PHE A 92 14.98 -4.43 8.76
CA PHE A 92 14.15 -4.74 9.91
C PHE A 92 13.78 -6.24 9.97
N ALA A 93 13.46 -6.86 8.83
CA ALA A 93 13.23 -8.30 8.75
C ALA A 93 14.46 -9.11 9.23
N ASN A 94 15.68 -8.67 8.87
CA ASN A 94 16.90 -9.32 9.33
C ASN A 94 17.12 -9.16 10.85
N VAL A 95 16.77 -8.01 11.43
CA VAL A 95 16.78 -7.80 12.88
C VAL A 95 15.82 -8.79 13.57
N LEU A 96 14.58 -8.90 13.10
CA LEU A 96 13.61 -9.85 13.66
C LEU A 96 14.10 -11.30 13.58
N ARG A 97 14.69 -11.70 12.45
CA ARG A 97 15.30 -13.02 12.30
C ARG A 97 16.46 -13.24 13.25
N GLY A 98 17.29 -12.21 13.43
CA GLY A 98 18.42 -12.25 14.40
C GLY A 98 17.96 -12.39 15.85
N LEU A 99 16.77 -11.87 16.18
CA LEU A 99 16.10 -12.05 17.47
C LEU A 99 15.37 -13.39 17.62
N GLY A 100 15.40 -14.24 16.59
CA GLY A 100 14.77 -15.56 16.61
C GLY A 100 13.28 -15.58 16.27
N VAL A 101 12.71 -14.45 15.81
CA VAL A 101 11.29 -14.38 15.45
C VAL A 101 11.02 -15.28 14.24
N ALA A 102 10.14 -16.24 14.40
CA ALA A 102 9.73 -17.22 13.40
C ALA A 102 8.37 -16.87 12.77
N LYS A 103 8.04 -17.58 11.68
CA LYS A 103 6.74 -17.41 11.01
C LYS A 103 5.60 -17.79 11.96
N GLY A 104 4.62 -16.92 12.07
CA GLY A 104 3.44 -17.11 12.92
C GLY A 104 3.58 -16.53 14.32
N GLU A 105 4.76 -16.06 14.70
CA GLU A 105 4.95 -15.35 15.96
C GLU A 105 4.37 -13.93 15.91
N ARG A 106 4.03 -13.40 17.05
CA ARG A 106 3.46 -12.07 17.20
C ARG A 106 4.55 -11.10 17.63
N VAL A 107 4.64 -9.99 16.88
CA VAL A 107 5.50 -8.86 17.23
C VAL A 107 4.61 -7.71 17.70
N PHE A 108 4.90 -7.19 18.89
CA PHE A 108 4.23 -6.01 19.41
C PHE A 108 5.12 -4.79 19.17
N LEU A 109 4.58 -3.79 18.49
CA LEU A 109 5.25 -2.52 18.24
C LEU A 109 4.62 -1.43 19.10
N PHE A 110 5.41 -0.85 20.00
CA PHE A 110 5.02 0.31 20.79
C PHE A 110 5.98 1.46 20.44
N ALA A 111 5.50 2.37 19.63
CA ALA A 111 6.29 3.50 19.13
C ALA A 111 5.40 4.73 18.99
N ASP A 112 6.01 5.90 19.12
CA ASP A 112 5.38 7.17 18.75
C ASP A 112 5.43 7.36 17.21
N ARG A 113 4.95 8.50 16.70
CA ARG A 113 5.09 8.88 15.28
C ARG A 113 6.54 9.25 14.97
N ILE A 114 7.35 8.24 14.82
CA ILE A 114 8.74 8.34 14.37
C ILE A 114 8.87 7.66 13.01
N GLN A 115 9.98 7.95 12.32
CA GLN A 115 10.33 7.20 11.11
C GLN A 115 10.55 5.73 11.40
#